data_749b259928ca1996e24b22b42a3f90b0
#
_entry.id   749b259928ca1996e24b22b42a3f90b0
#
_cell.length_a   1.000
_cell.length_b   1.000
_cell.length_c   1.000
_cell.angle_alpha   90.00
_cell.angle_beta   90.00
_cell.angle_gamma   90.00
#
_symmetry.space_group_name_H-M   'P 1'
#
loop_
_entity.id
_entity.type
_entity.pdbx_description
1 polymer ?
#
loop_
_entity_poly.entity_id
_entity_poly.type
_entity_poly.pdbx_seq_one_letter_code
_entity_poly.pdbx_strand_id
1 'polypeptide(L)'
;LTGAGTSEFVGNALFAHLSGLLNHKAKSYGTTDIVATPEAYLSRTKPTLLISFGRSGNSPESVGAVDAAESVCDNVYHLFVTCNKNGALSKRAAETHNCYAINLTDETHDQSFAMTSSYSNMYLATYLCFHLNELEETVEKVRKIAAAGQNFLDNHYSVAQQIVDEYNFERIVYLGSNTL
;
A
#
# COMPACT_ATOMS: atom_id res chain seq x y z
N LEU A 1 -5.50 -6.05 -4.97
CA LEU A 1 -4.46 -5.17 -4.42
C LEU A 1 -3.28 -5.19 -5.38
N THR A 2 -2.72 -4.04 -5.71
CA THR A 2 -1.58 -3.99 -6.63
C THR A 2 -0.66 -2.79 -6.32
N GLY A 3 0.60 -2.93 -6.68
CA GLY A 3 1.65 -1.92 -6.55
C GLY A 3 2.93 -2.37 -7.22
N ALA A 4 3.93 -1.50 -7.28
CA ALA A 4 5.27 -1.81 -7.78
C ALA A 4 6.32 -1.63 -6.69
N GLY A 5 7.29 -2.53 -6.62
CA GLY A 5 8.34 -2.51 -5.59
C GLY A 5 7.78 -2.50 -4.18
N THR A 6 8.20 -1.58 -3.32
CA THR A 6 7.71 -1.49 -1.93
C THR A 6 6.19 -1.25 -1.84
N SER A 7 5.59 -0.62 -2.84
CA SER A 7 4.13 -0.43 -2.89
C SER A 7 3.38 -1.75 -3.10
N GLU A 8 3.96 -2.73 -3.78
CA GLU A 8 3.41 -4.09 -3.89
C GLU A 8 3.33 -4.76 -2.52
N PHE A 9 4.35 -4.58 -1.68
CA PHE A 9 4.39 -5.17 -0.35
C PHE A 9 3.29 -4.63 0.58
N VAL A 10 2.73 -3.44 0.34
CA VAL A 10 1.52 -2.99 1.05
C VAL A 10 0.35 -3.95 0.79
N GLY A 11 0.14 -4.30 -0.47
CA GLY A 11 -0.90 -5.27 -0.86
C GLY A 11 -0.64 -6.65 -0.28
N ASN A 12 0.61 -7.13 -0.33
CA ASN A 12 1.01 -8.42 0.20
C ASN A 12 0.81 -8.51 1.73
N ALA A 13 1.11 -7.44 2.46
CA ALA A 13 0.90 -7.36 3.90
C ALA A 13 -0.59 -7.32 4.28
N LEU A 14 -1.43 -6.67 3.50
CA LEU A 14 -2.89 -6.58 3.71
C LEU A 14 -3.63 -7.83 3.23
N PHE A 15 -3.07 -8.57 2.29
CA PHE A 15 -3.76 -9.66 1.58
C PHE A 15 -4.39 -10.69 2.53
N ALA A 16 -3.62 -11.22 3.48
CA ALA A 16 -4.11 -12.30 4.35
C ALA A 16 -5.30 -11.83 5.20
N HIS A 17 -5.20 -10.63 5.76
CA HIS A 17 -6.25 -10.01 6.56
C HIS A 17 -7.52 -9.74 5.74
N LEU A 18 -7.38 -9.03 4.62
CA LEU A 18 -8.52 -8.71 3.75
C LEU A 18 -9.13 -9.95 3.11
N SER A 19 -8.32 -10.97 2.81
CA SER A 19 -8.84 -12.24 2.28
C SER A 19 -9.75 -12.94 3.30
N GLY A 20 -9.39 -12.94 4.58
CA GLY A 20 -10.26 -13.45 5.65
C GLY A 20 -11.54 -12.63 5.79
N LEU A 21 -11.43 -11.30 5.81
CA LEU A 21 -12.57 -10.39 5.95
C LEU A 21 -13.56 -10.48 4.76
N LEU A 22 -13.07 -10.71 3.55
CA LEU A 22 -13.82 -10.69 2.30
C LEU A 22 -14.14 -12.09 1.75
N ASN A 23 -14.16 -13.12 2.59
CA ASN A 23 -14.44 -14.51 2.20
C ASN A 23 -13.54 -14.98 1.03
N HIS A 24 -12.24 -14.77 1.16
CA HIS A 24 -11.21 -15.17 0.20
C HIS A 24 -11.30 -14.53 -1.20
N LYS A 25 -11.97 -13.38 -1.30
CA LYS A 25 -12.07 -12.64 -2.57
C LYS A 25 -10.90 -11.66 -2.81
N ALA A 26 -10.13 -11.31 -1.78
CA ALA A 26 -8.95 -10.46 -1.96
C ALA A 26 -7.80 -11.25 -2.60
N LYS A 27 -7.02 -10.56 -3.44
CA LYS A 27 -5.79 -11.04 -4.06
C LYS A 27 -4.77 -9.89 -4.08
N SER A 28 -3.48 -10.22 -4.08
CA SER A 28 -2.40 -9.24 -4.24
C SER A 28 -1.50 -9.66 -5.39
N TYR A 29 -1.22 -8.74 -6.30
CA TYR A 29 -0.40 -8.96 -7.50
C TYR A 29 0.47 -7.74 -7.77
N GLY A 30 1.68 -7.95 -8.26
CA GLY A 30 2.53 -6.88 -8.76
C GLY A 30 1.90 -6.17 -9.96
N THR A 31 2.08 -4.85 -10.06
CA THR A 31 1.61 -4.11 -11.26
C THR A 31 2.30 -4.59 -12.53
N THR A 32 3.56 -4.98 -12.44
CA THR A 32 4.33 -5.54 -13.56
C THR A 32 3.74 -6.83 -14.10
N ASP A 33 3.23 -7.69 -13.21
CA ASP A 33 2.59 -8.94 -13.59
C ASP A 33 1.27 -8.69 -14.31
N ILE A 34 0.44 -7.75 -13.78
CA ILE A 34 -0.81 -7.36 -14.41
C ILE A 34 -0.57 -6.77 -15.80
N VAL A 35 0.42 -5.88 -15.94
CA VAL A 35 0.74 -5.23 -17.22
C VAL A 35 1.23 -6.26 -18.25
N ALA A 36 2.01 -7.25 -17.82
CA ALA A 36 2.58 -8.26 -18.70
C ALA A 36 1.52 -9.24 -19.25
N THR A 37 0.60 -9.69 -18.38
CA THR A 37 -0.39 -10.72 -18.73
C THR A 37 -1.71 -10.50 -17.98
N PRO A 38 -2.46 -9.43 -18.31
CA PRO A 38 -3.60 -9.01 -17.50
C PRO A 38 -4.70 -10.07 -17.36
N GLU A 39 -4.92 -10.88 -18.40
CA GLU A 39 -5.93 -11.94 -18.41
C GLU A 39 -5.62 -13.09 -17.43
N ALA A 40 -4.37 -13.24 -17.02
CA ALA A 40 -3.98 -14.24 -16.02
C ALA A 40 -4.40 -13.83 -14.58
N TYR A 41 -4.55 -12.54 -14.34
CA TYR A 41 -4.80 -11.97 -13.00
C TYR A 41 -6.18 -11.34 -12.86
N LEU A 42 -6.76 -10.87 -13.95
CA LEU A 42 -8.02 -10.15 -13.99
C LEU A 42 -9.12 -10.98 -14.66
N SER A 43 -10.33 -10.87 -14.16
CA SER A 43 -11.47 -11.58 -14.73
C SER A 43 -12.35 -10.63 -15.53
N ARG A 44 -12.66 -10.98 -16.77
CA ARG A 44 -13.56 -10.19 -17.62
C ARG A 44 -14.93 -9.98 -16.97
N THR A 45 -15.54 -11.02 -16.45
CA THR A 45 -16.96 -11.03 -16.07
C THR A 45 -17.22 -10.78 -14.58
N LYS A 46 -16.17 -10.87 -13.73
CA LYS A 46 -16.34 -10.65 -12.29
C LYS A 46 -16.18 -9.17 -11.97
N PRO A 47 -17.14 -8.57 -11.24
CA PRO A 47 -16.93 -7.21 -10.73
C PRO A 47 -15.64 -7.14 -9.92
N THR A 48 -14.79 -6.17 -10.25
CA THR A 48 -13.45 -6.05 -9.68
C THR A 48 -13.26 -4.66 -9.07
N LEU A 49 -12.77 -4.61 -7.81
CA LEU A 49 -12.20 -3.42 -7.22
C LEU A 49 -10.68 -3.55 -7.25
N LEU A 50 -10.00 -2.75 -8.07
CA LEU A 50 -8.55 -2.68 -8.12
C LEU A 50 -8.06 -1.59 -7.17
N ILE A 51 -7.37 -2.00 -6.08
CA ILE A 51 -6.75 -1.08 -5.14
C ILE A 51 -5.28 -0.94 -5.51
N SER A 52 -4.90 0.25 -5.97
CA SER A 52 -3.54 0.53 -6.45
C SER A 52 -2.78 1.41 -5.45
N PHE A 53 -1.62 0.93 -5.03
CA PHE A 53 -0.70 1.64 -4.15
C PHE A 53 0.40 2.33 -4.94
N GLY A 54 0.61 3.60 -4.70
CA GLY A 54 1.65 4.34 -5.39
C GLY A 54 2.11 5.57 -4.64
N ARG A 55 3.36 5.57 -4.12
CA ARG A 55 3.91 6.75 -3.44
C ARG A 55 3.79 7.99 -4.31
N SER A 56 4.32 7.96 -5.51
CA SER A 56 4.25 9.08 -6.46
C SER A 56 2.97 9.09 -7.29
N GLY A 57 2.33 7.94 -7.46
CA GLY A 57 1.19 7.76 -8.35
C GLY A 57 1.48 8.03 -9.84
N ASN A 58 2.76 8.03 -10.24
CA ASN A 58 3.22 8.39 -11.60
C ASN A 58 3.96 7.24 -12.31
N SER A 59 4.20 6.11 -11.65
CA SER A 59 4.97 5.05 -12.26
C SER A 59 4.24 4.48 -13.48
N PRO A 60 4.93 4.26 -14.62
CA PRO A 60 4.31 3.77 -15.84
C PRO A 60 3.57 2.45 -15.65
N GLU A 61 4.13 1.55 -14.84
CA GLU A 61 3.51 0.26 -14.52
C GLU A 61 2.24 0.41 -13.67
N SER A 62 2.16 1.41 -12.79
CA SER A 62 0.94 1.67 -12.02
C SER A 62 -0.19 2.18 -12.91
N VAL A 63 0.12 3.11 -13.82
CA VAL A 63 -0.85 3.60 -14.82
C VAL A 63 -1.23 2.49 -15.78
N GLY A 64 -0.25 1.72 -16.28
CA GLY A 64 -0.46 0.60 -17.19
C GLY A 64 -1.34 -0.51 -16.60
N ALA A 65 -1.22 -0.80 -15.29
CA ALA A 65 -2.08 -1.78 -14.63
C ALA A 65 -3.55 -1.33 -14.57
N VAL A 66 -3.80 -0.02 -14.41
CA VAL A 66 -5.15 0.55 -14.48
C VAL A 66 -5.72 0.44 -15.89
N ASP A 67 -4.93 0.81 -16.91
CA ASP A 67 -5.34 0.70 -18.32
C ASP A 67 -5.60 -0.76 -18.73
N ALA A 68 -4.77 -1.68 -18.26
CA ALA A 68 -4.97 -3.12 -18.47
C ALA A 68 -6.28 -3.61 -17.84
N ALA A 69 -6.58 -3.18 -16.61
CA ALA A 69 -7.83 -3.54 -15.94
C ALA A 69 -9.07 -2.99 -16.68
N GLU A 70 -9.03 -1.76 -17.15
CA GLU A 70 -10.10 -1.15 -17.96
C GLU A 70 -10.30 -1.90 -19.29
N SER A 71 -9.23 -2.45 -19.89
CA SER A 71 -9.33 -3.16 -21.15
C SER A 71 -9.86 -4.59 -21.02
N VAL A 72 -9.62 -5.23 -19.86
CA VAL A 72 -9.97 -6.65 -19.63
C VAL A 72 -11.30 -6.82 -18.93
N CYS A 73 -11.59 -6.00 -17.91
CA CYS A 73 -12.75 -6.20 -17.06
C CYS A 73 -13.97 -5.44 -17.57
N ASP A 74 -15.10 -6.12 -17.71
CA ASP A 74 -16.37 -5.48 -18.09
C ASP A 74 -16.94 -4.56 -16.98
N ASN A 75 -16.54 -4.80 -15.73
CA ASN A 75 -16.99 -4.00 -14.57
C ASN A 75 -15.83 -3.87 -13.57
N VAL A 76 -15.12 -2.74 -13.64
CA VAL A 76 -14.00 -2.42 -12.76
C VAL A 76 -14.18 -1.08 -12.07
N TYR A 77 -13.81 -1.04 -10.79
CA TYR A 77 -13.68 0.17 -9.98
C TYR A 77 -12.26 0.28 -9.47
N HIS A 78 -11.79 1.49 -9.30
CA HIS A 78 -10.43 1.76 -8.84
C HIS A 78 -10.41 2.56 -7.54
N LEU A 79 -9.60 2.10 -6.60
CA LEU A 79 -9.22 2.87 -5.42
C LEU A 79 -7.71 3.11 -5.46
N PHE A 80 -7.31 4.35 -5.62
CA PHE A 80 -5.89 4.74 -5.58
C PHE A 80 -5.53 5.21 -4.18
N VAL A 81 -4.48 4.64 -3.60
CA VAL A 81 -3.92 5.09 -2.32
C VAL A 81 -2.53 5.63 -2.60
N THR A 82 -2.37 6.94 -2.50
CA THR A 82 -1.16 7.63 -2.95
C THR A 82 -0.76 8.79 -2.04
N CYS A 83 0.54 9.09 -1.99
CA CYS A 83 1.09 10.24 -1.27
C CYS A 83 1.20 11.48 -2.16
N ASN A 84 0.71 11.44 -3.40
CA ASN A 84 0.84 12.54 -4.35
C ASN A 84 -0.49 12.90 -5.00
N LYS A 85 -1.14 13.92 -4.47
CA LYS A 85 -2.40 14.46 -5.02
C LYS A 85 -2.28 15.01 -6.45
N ASN A 86 -1.06 15.29 -6.92
CA ASN A 86 -0.78 15.76 -8.29
C ASN A 86 -0.32 14.64 -9.22
N GLY A 87 -0.27 13.40 -8.74
CA GLY A 87 0.13 12.23 -9.51
C GLY A 87 -0.91 11.83 -10.55
N ALA A 88 -0.50 11.03 -11.52
CA ALA A 88 -1.36 10.55 -12.62
C ALA A 88 -2.58 9.78 -12.11
N LEU A 89 -2.42 8.94 -11.08
CA LEU A 89 -3.53 8.20 -10.47
C LEU A 89 -4.56 9.14 -9.85
N SER A 90 -4.12 10.16 -9.09
CA SER A 90 -5.02 11.14 -8.48
C SER A 90 -5.76 11.98 -9.51
N LYS A 91 -5.08 12.40 -10.58
CA LYS A 91 -5.70 13.13 -11.69
C LYS A 91 -6.75 12.28 -12.38
N ARG A 92 -6.42 11.00 -12.64
CA ARG A 92 -7.40 10.08 -13.24
C ARG A 92 -8.64 9.91 -12.37
N ALA A 93 -8.50 9.84 -11.05
CA ALA A 93 -9.65 9.75 -10.15
C ALA A 93 -10.54 11.01 -10.18
N ALA A 94 -9.97 12.18 -10.43
CA ALA A 94 -10.73 13.42 -10.57
C ALA A 94 -11.53 13.49 -11.89
N GLU A 95 -11.11 12.76 -12.91
CA GLU A 95 -11.68 12.81 -14.27
C GLU A 95 -12.60 11.62 -14.59
N THR A 96 -12.57 10.56 -13.78
CA THR A 96 -13.20 9.27 -14.11
C THR A 96 -14.11 8.78 -12.98
N HIS A 97 -15.39 8.51 -13.30
CA HIS A 97 -16.44 8.22 -12.31
C HIS A 97 -16.27 6.88 -11.56
N ASN A 98 -15.55 5.91 -12.13
CA ASN A 98 -15.27 4.61 -11.49
C ASN A 98 -13.95 4.59 -10.71
N CYS A 99 -13.32 5.75 -10.53
CA CYS A 99 -12.06 5.90 -9.82
C CYS A 99 -12.24 6.79 -8.58
N TYR A 100 -11.60 6.40 -7.48
CA TYR A 100 -11.50 7.20 -6.27
C TYR A 100 -10.06 7.24 -5.78
N ALA A 101 -9.60 8.38 -5.26
CA ALA A 101 -8.26 8.52 -4.71
C ALA A 101 -8.29 8.92 -3.23
N ILE A 102 -7.57 8.17 -2.42
CA ILE A 102 -7.16 8.57 -1.07
C ILE A 102 -5.80 9.22 -1.20
N ASN A 103 -5.79 10.55 -1.15
CA ASN A 103 -4.57 11.34 -1.15
C ASN A 103 -4.09 11.50 0.29
N LEU A 104 -3.01 10.85 0.63
CA LEU A 104 -2.36 10.97 1.92
C LEU A 104 -1.68 12.33 2.04
N THR A 105 -1.37 12.75 3.27
CA THR A 105 -0.74 14.06 3.51
C THR A 105 0.67 14.13 2.92
N ASP A 106 1.14 15.33 2.60
CA ASP A 106 2.42 15.55 1.93
C ASP A 106 3.60 15.01 2.76
N GLU A 107 3.49 14.96 4.10
CA GLU A 107 4.49 14.40 5.02
C GLU A 107 4.71 12.88 4.84
N THR A 108 3.74 12.18 4.28
CA THR A 108 3.86 10.74 4.01
C THR A 108 4.67 10.43 2.76
N HIS A 109 4.99 11.45 1.96
CA HIS A 109 5.74 11.29 0.72
C HIS A 109 7.24 11.21 0.99
N ASP A 110 7.76 10.02 1.23
CA ASP A 110 9.18 9.78 1.48
C ASP A 110 10.06 10.40 0.39
N GLN A 111 11.07 11.16 0.80
CA GLN A 111 12.04 11.78 -0.10
C GLN A 111 13.19 10.84 -0.44
N SER A 112 13.43 9.82 0.39
CA SER A 112 14.47 8.83 0.17
C SER A 112 14.03 7.72 -0.79
N PHE A 113 14.99 6.91 -1.24
CA PHE A 113 14.72 5.71 -2.02
C PHE A 113 13.92 4.69 -1.20
N ALA A 114 14.29 4.50 0.07
CA ALA A 114 13.58 3.59 0.97
C ALA A 114 12.22 4.18 1.37
N MET A 115 11.16 3.40 1.16
CA MET A 115 9.81 3.76 1.58
C MET A 115 9.61 3.35 3.04
N THR A 116 9.24 4.30 3.88
CA THR A 116 8.92 4.11 5.30
C THR A 116 7.55 4.67 5.62
N SER A 117 7.43 5.99 5.65
CA SER A 117 6.18 6.69 5.95
C SER A 117 5.09 6.40 4.91
N SER A 118 5.42 6.44 3.63
CA SER A 118 4.47 6.14 2.56
C SER A 118 3.92 4.71 2.67
N TYR A 119 4.78 3.74 2.94
CA TYR A 119 4.38 2.34 3.12
C TYR A 119 3.37 2.18 4.26
N SER A 120 3.74 2.62 5.46
CA SER A 120 2.92 2.45 6.67
C SER A 120 1.60 3.21 6.58
N ASN A 121 1.59 4.41 5.97
CA ASN A 121 0.38 5.19 5.82
C ASN A 121 -0.55 4.66 4.71
N MET A 122 -0.03 4.15 3.59
CA MET A 122 -0.86 3.46 2.60
C MET A 122 -1.49 2.19 3.17
N TYR A 123 -0.72 1.42 3.94
CA TYR A 123 -1.24 0.27 4.67
C TYR A 123 -2.38 0.67 5.62
N LEU A 124 -2.12 1.65 6.49
CA LEU A 124 -3.07 2.11 7.49
C LEU A 124 -4.35 2.67 6.87
N ALA A 125 -4.23 3.54 5.87
CA ALA A 125 -5.39 4.13 5.19
C ALA A 125 -6.29 3.03 4.60
N THR A 126 -5.70 2.04 3.95
CA THR A 126 -6.47 0.92 3.39
C THR A 126 -7.08 0.06 4.48
N TYR A 127 -6.32 -0.27 5.52
CA TYR A 127 -6.84 -1.01 6.67
C TYR A 127 -8.07 -0.33 7.28
N LEU A 128 -8.01 0.97 7.52
CA LEU A 128 -9.12 1.75 8.07
C LEU A 128 -10.35 1.76 7.16
N CYS A 129 -10.19 1.80 5.84
CA CYS A 129 -11.30 1.74 4.89
C CYS A 129 -12.14 0.46 5.03
N PHE A 130 -11.52 -0.64 5.42
CA PHE A 130 -12.22 -1.92 5.64
C PHE A 130 -12.71 -2.11 7.08
N HIS A 131 -12.45 -1.13 7.99
CA HIS A 131 -12.84 -1.16 9.41
C HIS A 131 -13.64 0.08 9.80
N LEU A 132 -14.41 0.64 8.89
CA LEU A 132 -15.19 1.86 9.16
C LEU A 132 -16.22 1.68 10.28
N ASN A 133 -16.76 0.49 10.45
CA ASN A 133 -17.71 0.19 11.54
C ASN A 133 -17.06 0.17 12.94
N GLU A 134 -15.75 0.01 13.00
CA GLU A 134 -14.94 -0.07 14.22
C GLU A 134 -13.88 1.05 14.26
N LEU A 135 -14.14 2.15 13.53
CA LEU A 135 -13.13 3.19 13.28
C LEU A 135 -12.58 3.79 14.56
N GLU A 136 -13.41 4.13 15.53
CA GLU A 136 -12.98 4.74 16.79
C GLU A 136 -12.05 3.83 17.58
N GLU A 137 -12.42 2.55 17.73
CA GLU A 137 -11.58 1.56 18.42
C GLU A 137 -10.26 1.34 17.69
N THR A 138 -10.31 1.27 16.36
CA THR A 138 -9.13 1.06 15.52
C THR A 138 -8.18 2.26 15.60
N VAL A 139 -8.69 3.48 15.58
CA VAL A 139 -7.90 4.70 15.74
C VAL A 139 -7.19 4.73 17.10
N GLU A 140 -7.86 4.30 18.17
CA GLU A 140 -7.21 4.22 19.51
C GLU A 140 -6.06 3.18 19.54
N LYS A 141 -6.21 2.05 18.84
CA LYS A 141 -5.13 1.07 18.68
C LYS A 141 -3.95 1.69 17.91
N VAL A 142 -4.22 2.42 16.83
CA VAL A 142 -3.19 3.13 16.05
C VAL A 142 -2.45 4.16 16.89
N ARG A 143 -3.15 4.95 17.71
CA ARG A 143 -2.51 5.92 18.61
C ARG A 143 -1.57 5.25 19.61
N LYS A 144 -1.96 4.10 20.16
CA LYS A 144 -1.08 3.33 21.08
C LYS A 144 0.17 2.82 20.36
N ILE A 145 0.03 2.32 19.12
CA ILE A 145 1.16 1.88 18.31
C ILE A 145 2.10 3.05 18.00
N ALA A 146 1.55 4.19 17.60
CA ALA A 146 2.33 5.41 17.34
C ALA A 146 3.10 5.89 18.58
N ALA A 147 2.44 5.89 19.73
CA ALA A 147 3.08 6.24 21.00
C ALA A 147 4.21 5.25 21.38
N ALA A 148 4.01 3.96 21.17
CA ALA A 148 5.05 2.95 21.39
C ALA A 148 6.24 3.15 20.45
N GLY A 149 5.99 3.46 19.18
CA GLY A 149 7.04 3.79 18.21
C GLY A 149 7.81 5.05 18.62
N GLN A 150 7.12 6.10 19.04
CA GLN A 150 7.78 7.32 19.54
C GLN A 150 8.64 7.03 20.78
N ASN A 151 8.10 6.27 21.73
CA ASN A 151 8.87 5.87 22.91
C ASN A 151 10.14 5.06 22.55
N PHE A 152 10.06 4.21 21.53
CA PHE A 152 11.24 3.50 21.03
C PHE A 152 12.30 4.46 20.47
N LEU A 153 11.88 5.41 19.65
CA LEU A 153 12.78 6.41 19.08
C LEU A 153 13.44 7.27 20.17
N ASP A 154 12.67 7.70 21.17
CA ASP A 154 13.16 8.59 22.23
C ASP A 154 14.11 7.88 23.21
N ASN A 155 13.87 6.60 23.50
CA ASN A 155 14.54 5.92 24.63
C ASN A 155 15.39 4.72 24.22
N HIS A 156 15.23 4.16 23.02
CA HIS A 156 15.89 2.92 22.62
C HIS A 156 16.68 3.04 21.30
N TYR A 157 16.51 4.11 20.54
CA TYR A 157 17.25 4.28 19.29
C TYR A 157 18.76 4.28 19.49
N SER A 158 19.25 4.90 20.57
CA SER A 158 20.68 4.93 20.90
C SER A 158 21.28 3.54 21.12
N VAL A 159 20.50 2.60 21.63
CA VAL A 159 20.95 1.21 21.83
C VAL A 159 21.16 0.53 20.48
N ALA A 160 20.24 0.73 19.53
CA ALA A 160 20.39 0.18 18.18
C ALA A 160 21.63 0.77 17.47
N GLN A 161 21.84 2.09 17.61
CA GLN A 161 23.04 2.75 17.06
C GLN A 161 24.33 2.19 17.69
N GLN A 162 24.37 2.03 18.99
CA GLN A 162 25.51 1.47 19.70
C GLN A 162 25.85 0.06 19.21
N ILE A 163 24.85 -0.80 19.00
CA ILE A 163 25.05 -2.15 18.46
C ILE A 163 25.66 -2.09 17.06
N VAL A 164 25.16 -1.22 16.19
CA VAL A 164 25.71 -1.06 14.83
C VAL A 164 27.17 -0.59 14.89
N ASP A 165 27.49 0.38 15.74
CA ASP A 165 28.84 0.94 15.87
C ASP A 165 29.84 -0.06 16.48
N GLU A 166 29.37 -0.86 17.46
CA GLU A 166 30.22 -1.85 18.15
C GLU A 166 30.60 -3.03 17.26
N TYR A 167 29.64 -3.57 16.49
CA TYR A 167 29.87 -4.80 15.74
C TYR A 167 30.32 -4.58 14.29
N ASN A 168 30.25 -3.36 13.75
CA ASN A 168 30.66 -2.99 12.40
C ASN A 168 30.21 -4.01 11.34
N PHE A 169 28.90 -4.26 11.27
CA PHE A 169 28.32 -5.26 10.38
C PHE A 169 28.59 -4.95 8.92
N GLU A 170 29.08 -5.93 8.17
CA GLU A 170 29.22 -5.85 6.70
C GLU A 170 27.87 -6.07 5.99
N ARG A 171 26.94 -6.76 6.65
CA ARG A 171 25.63 -7.08 6.06
C ARG A 171 24.58 -7.23 7.15
N ILE A 172 23.38 -6.67 6.87
CA ILE A 172 22.20 -6.84 7.70
C ILE A 172 21.14 -7.56 6.86
N VAL A 173 20.51 -8.59 7.42
CA VAL A 173 19.41 -9.34 6.79
C VAL A 173 18.17 -9.16 7.63
N TYR A 174 17.12 -8.64 6.99
CA TYR A 174 15.78 -8.52 7.59
C TYR A 174 14.94 -9.71 7.14
N LEU A 175 14.32 -10.38 8.10
CA LEU A 175 13.42 -11.51 7.84
C LEU A 175 12.01 -11.15 8.29
N GLY A 176 11.06 -11.53 7.46
CA GLY A 176 9.64 -11.32 7.74
C GLY A 176 8.77 -12.28 6.94
N SER A 177 7.51 -12.37 7.31
CA SER A 177 6.53 -13.21 6.64
C SER A 177 5.13 -12.60 6.75
N ASN A 178 4.36 -12.63 5.67
CA ASN A 178 3.01 -12.07 5.57
C ASN A 178 2.96 -10.59 5.95
N THR A 179 2.42 -10.29 7.13
CA THR A 179 2.26 -8.93 7.66
C THR A 179 3.49 -8.38 8.40
N LEU A 180 4.57 -9.15 8.49
CA LEU A 180 5.81 -8.77 9.16
C LEU A 180 6.88 -8.37 8.16
#